data_a644162ac9b1ac989439ad9cae64b19b
#
_entry.id   a644162ac9b1ac989439ad9cae64b19b
#
_cell.length_a   1.000
_cell.length_b   1.000
_cell.length_c   1.000
_cell.angle_alpha   90.00
_cell.angle_beta   90.00
_cell.angle_gamma   90.00
#
_symmetry.space_group_name_H-M   'P 1'
#
loop_
_entity.id
_entity.type
_entity.pdbx_description
1 polymer ?
#
loop_
_entity_poly.entity_id
_entity_poly.type
_entity_poly.pdbx_seq_one_letter_code
_entity_poly.pdbx_strand_id
1 'polypeptide(L)'
;LKRLFDILMEFSQEHHLPVIEISEDLYFWGIIKHILLQLCDIETAKLKYFKMTHDNLSNILLNVIDSRESIERIFFLISTMLGNPVGLYNADGTCLFSSNSETQDFRIEKNIAEYKSGIITRYQYLCQKRKNTNYIEYIKKLNIFERQEMYFVVSEQNEPLRELDFIALENIIITLQFSLIRHVLEENLEKRHLRDLEYRM
;
A
#
# COMPACT_ATOMS: atom_id res chain seq x y z
N LEU A 1 20.05 10.51 -18.85
CA LEU A 1 20.27 9.12 -18.46
C LEU A 1 21.74 8.72 -18.64
N LYS A 2 22.35 8.84 -19.84
CA LYS A 2 23.73 8.42 -20.11
C LYS A 2 24.75 9.05 -19.12
N ARG A 3 24.65 10.36 -18.86
CA ARG A 3 25.53 11.09 -17.92
C ARG A 3 25.37 10.61 -16.46
N LEU A 4 24.17 10.20 -16.05
CA LEU A 4 23.95 9.65 -14.70
C LEU A 4 24.59 8.27 -14.57
N PHE A 5 24.49 7.44 -15.59
CA PHE A 5 25.11 6.12 -15.63
C PHE A 5 26.63 6.21 -15.56
N ASP A 6 27.27 7.14 -16.32
CA ASP A 6 28.71 7.34 -16.28
C ASP A 6 29.20 7.75 -14.89
N ILE A 7 28.48 8.65 -14.19
CA ILE A 7 28.78 9.05 -12.81
C ILE A 7 28.65 7.88 -11.83
N LEU A 8 27.61 7.05 -11.97
CA LEU A 8 27.42 5.87 -11.12
C LEU A 8 28.53 4.84 -11.31
N MET A 9 28.97 4.63 -12.56
CA MET A 9 30.06 3.70 -12.86
C MET A 9 31.40 4.19 -12.31
N GLU A 10 31.69 5.48 -12.42
CA GLU A 10 32.90 6.10 -11.87
C GLU A 10 32.92 5.98 -10.34
N PHE A 11 31.82 6.33 -9.67
CA PHE A 11 31.68 6.18 -8.22
C PHE A 11 31.81 4.72 -7.76
N SER A 12 31.21 3.79 -8.51
CA SER A 12 31.31 2.35 -8.23
C SER A 12 32.76 1.86 -8.27
N GLN A 13 33.52 2.28 -9.27
CA GLN A 13 34.94 1.89 -9.42
C GLN A 13 35.78 2.48 -8.31
N GLU A 14 35.60 3.76 -7.97
CA GLU A 14 36.33 4.46 -6.92
C GLU A 14 36.10 3.81 -5.53
N HIS A 15 34.86 3.41 -5.25
CA HIS A 15 34.47 2.86 -3.95
C HIS A 15 34.39 1.33 -3.90
N HIS A 16 34.81 0.63 -4.96
CA HIS A 16 34.73 -0.83 -5.08
C HIS A 16 33.32 -1.42 -4.80
N LEU A 17 32.28 -0.70 -5.23
CA LEU A 17 30.89 -1.13 -5.05
C LEU A 17 30.42 -1.86 -6.31
N PRO A 18 29.73 -3.01 -6.18
CA PRO A 18 29.14 -3.66 -7.33
C PRO A 18 27.93 -2.87 -7.84
N VAL A 19 27.86 -2.67 -9.15
CA VAL A 19 26.67 -2.15 -9.84
C VAL A 19 25.99 -3.29 -10.53
N ILE A 20 24.70 -3.45 -10.26
CA ILE A 20 23.87 -4.48 -10.85
C ILE A 20 22.78 -3.79 -11.69
N GLU A 21 22.79 -4.04 -12.98
CA GLU A 21 21.72 -3.60 -13.86
C GLU A 21 20.54 -4.56 -13.72
N ILE A 22 19.36 -4.00 -13.49
CA ILE A 22 18.12 -4.76 -13.33
C ILE A 22 17.25 -4.44 -14.54
N SER A 23 16.75 -5.49 -15.20
CA SER A 23 15.78 -5.34 -16.30
C SER A 23 14.50 -4.70 -15.81
N GLU A 24 13.86 -3.86 -16.63
CA GLU A 24 12.59 -3.19 -16.33
C GLU A 24 11.45 -4.20 -16.05
N ASP A 25 11.56 -5.42 -16.58
CA ASP A 25 10.59 -6.49 -16.37
C ASP A 25 10.70 -7.16 -14.98
N LEU A 26 11.77 -6.88 -14.23
CA LEU A 26 11.99 -7.50 -12.93
C LEU A 26 11.32 -6.69 -11.80
N TYR A 27 10.63 -7.43 -10.95
CA TYR A 27 9.97 -6.88 -9.76
C TYR A 27 10.99 -6.41 -8.72
N PHE A 28 11.31 -5.12 -8.74
CA PHE A 28 12.34 -4.48 -7.93
C PHE A 28 12.20 -4.78 -6.42
N TRP A 29 10.99 -4.67 -5.87
CA TRP A 29 10.74 -4.94 -4.46
C TRP A 29 10.93 -6.41 -4.08
N GLY A 30 10.67 -7.32 -5.00
CA GLY A 30 10.98 -8.74 -4.84
C GLY A 30 12.47 -8.99 -4.71
N ILE A 31 13.29 -8.29 -5.50
CA ILE A 31 14.75 -8.37 -5.42
C ILE A 31 15.26 -7.83 -4.07
N ILE A 32 14.75 -6.67 -3.63
CA ILE A 32 15.11 -6.11 -2.32
C ILE A 32 14.76 -7.07 -1.18
N LYS A 33 13.55 -7.64 -1.18
CA LYS A 33 13.13 -8.63 -0.17
C LYS A 33 14.07 -9.83 -0.16
N HIS A 34 14.41 -10.35 -1.36
CA HIS A 34 15.30 -11.49 -1.47
C HIS A 34 16.71 -11.19 -0.94
N ILE A 35 17.28 -10.04 -1.31
CA ILE A 35 18.59 -9.60 -0.83
C ILE A 35 18.60 -9.47 0.70
N LEU A 36 17.57 -8.83 1.29
CA LEU A 36 17.47 -8.67 2.74
C LEU A 36 17.43 -10.01 3.47
N LEU A 37 16.67 -10.98 2.94
CA LEU A 37 16.56 -12.32 3.53
C LEU A 37 17.84 -13.15 3.39
N GLN A 38 18.67 -12.87 2.39
CA GLN A 38 19.95 -13.56 2.20
C GLN A 38 21.11 -12.94 3.00
N LEU A 39 21.10 -11.60 3.12
CA LEU A 39 22.20 -10.87 3.78
C LEU A 39 22.00 -10.65 5.28
N CYS A 40 20.77 -10.77 5.75
CA CYS A 40 20.42 -10.51 7.15
C CYS A 40 19.77 -11.74 7.77
N ASP A 41 19.90 -11.88 9.10
CA ASP A 41 18.98 -12.77 9.81
C ASP A 41 17.54 -12.26 9.66
N ILE A 42 16.58 -13.16 9.87
CA ILE A 42 15.16 -12.90 9.55
C ILE A 42 14.59 -11.71 10.34
N GLU A 43 15.02 -11.51 11.57
CA GLU A 43 14.53 -10.41 12.41
C GLU A 43 15.11 -9.06 11.97
N THR A 44 16.38 -9.05 11.63
CA THR A 44 17.03 -7.86 11.04
C THR A 44 16.42 -7.50 9.69
N ALA A 45 16.12 -8.49 8.84
CA ALA A 45 15.45 -8.27 7.56
C ALA A 45 14.04 -7.64 7.76
N LYS A 46 13.25 -8.17 8.71
CA LYS A 46 11.94 -7.63 9.06
C LYS A 46 12.04 -6.17 9.51
N LEU A 47 12.98 -5.86 10.41
CA LEU A 47 13.15 -4.50 10.92
C LEU A 47 13.60 -3.51 9.82
N LYS A 48 14.54 -3.89 8.98
CA LYS A 48 14.98 -3.07 7.85
C LYS A 48 13.86 -2.82 6.86
N TYR A 49 13.09 -3.84 6.53
CA TYR A 49 11.97 -3.71 5.60
C TYR A 49 10.85 -2.84 6.19
N PHE A 50 10.53 -3.02 7.48
CA PHE A 50 9.60 -2.16 8.21
C PHE A 50 10.04 -0.69 8.14
N LYS A 51 11.31 -0.40 8.47
CA LYS A 51 11.83 0.97 8.41
C LYS A 51 11.74 1.55 7.00
N MET A 52 12.14 0.80 6.00
CA MET A 52 12.12 1.24 4.61
C MET A 52 10.70 1.59 4.13
N THR A 53 9.72 0.76 4.46
CA THR A 53 8.31 1.02 4.13
C THR A 53 7.79 2.24 4.89
N HIS A 54 8.12 2.36 6.16
CA HIS A 54 7.74 3.52 6.98
C HIS A 54 8.30 4.82 6.43
N ASP A 55 9.59 4.87 6.08
CA ASP A 55 10.24 6.07 5.55
C ASP A 55 9.61 6.50 4.22
N ASN A 56 9.33 5.56 3.32
CA ASN A 56 8.68 5.85 2.04
C ASN A 56 7.25 6.41 2.22
N LEU A 57 6.46 5.81 3.11
CA LEU A 57 5.11 6.26 3.40
C LEU A 57 5.09 7.62 4.09
N SER A 58 6.01 7.84 5.04
CA SER A 58 6.17 9.11 5.74
C SER A 58 6.54 10.25 4.77
N ASN A 59 7.40 9.97 3.79
CA ASN A 59 7.74 10.94 2.76
C ASN A 59 6.52 11.37 1.92
N ILE A 60 5.60 10.46 1.62
CA ILE A 60 4.36 10.83 0.93
C ILE A 60 3.51 11.73 1.82
N LEU A 61 3.30 11.37 3.08
CA LEU A 61 2.49 12.15 4.02
C LEU A 61 3.02 13.57 4.24
N LEU A 62 4.33 13.74 4.29
CA LEU A 62 4.98 15.01 4.58
C LEU A 62 5.09 15.92 3.35
N ASN A 63 5.22 15.35 2.15
CA ASN A 63 5.50 16.12 0.94
C ASN A 63 4.29 16.32 0.03
N VAL A 64 3.17 15.64 0.29
CA VAL A 64 1.94 15.78 -0.50
C VAL A 64 0.89 16.52 0.31
N ILE A 65 0.57 17.75 -0.12
CA ILE A 65 -0.38 18.62 0.58
C ILE A 65 -1.81 18.15 0.35
N ASP A 66 -2.14 17.81 -0.88
CA ASP A 66 -3.47 17.32 -1.24
C ASP A 66 -3.70 15.91 -0.72
N SER A 67 -4.78 15.74 0.05
CA SER A 67 -5.07 14.46 0.71
C SER A 67 -5.44 13.36 -0.29
N ARG A 68 -6.15 13.70 -1.38
CA ARG A 68 -6.53 12.75 -2.41
C ARG A 68 -5.32 12.28 -3.20
N GLU A 69 -4.46 13.20 -3.62
CA GLU A 69 -3.20 12.86 -4.26
C GLU A 69 -2.31 12.00 -3.36
N SER A 70 -2.28 12.30 -2.06
CA SER A 70 -1.57 11.50 -1.06
C SER A 70 -2.07 10.05 -1.06
N ILE A 71 -3.40 9.83 -1.04
CA ILE A 71 -4.01 8.50 -1.07
C ILE A 71 -3.65 7.78 -2.39
N GLU A 72 -3.78 8.43 -3.54
CA GLU A 72 -3.44 7.85 -4.84
C GLU A 72 -1.97 7.40 -4.91
N ARG A 73 -1.04 8.22 -4.42
CA ARG A 73 0.39 7.88 -4.33
C ARG A 73 0.66 6.72 -3.38
N ILE A 74 -0.05 6.66 -2.24
CA ILE A 74 0.02 5.53 -1.32
C ILE A 74 -0.43 4.25 -2.03
N PHE A 75 -1.55 4.27 -2.75
CA PHE A 75 -2.05 3.11 -3.50
C PHE A 75 -1.08 2.64 -4.57
N PHE A 76 -0.49 3.57 -5.32
CA PHE A 76 0.55 3.26 -6.30
C PHE A 76 1.77 2.60 -5.64
N LEU A 77 2.27 3.18 -4.55
CA LEU A 77 3.41 2.62 -3.81
C LEU A 77 3.10 1.21 -3.30
N ILE A 78 1.92 1.02 -2.70
CA ILE A 78 1.49 -0.27 -2.15
C ILE A 78 1.45 -1.35 -3.25
N SER A 79 0.77 -1.08 -4.35
CA SER A 79 0.64 -2.05 -5.43
C SER A 79 2.02 -2.42 -6.01
N THR A 80 2.91 -1.44 -6.12
CA THR A 80 4.29 -1.65 -6.57
C THR A 80 5.10 -2.46 -5.56
N MET A 81 4.93 -2.21 -4.25
CA MET A 81 5.66 -2.94 -3.19
C MET A 81 5.18 -4.38 -3.04
N LEU A 82 3.89 -4.62 -3.17
CA LEU A 82 3.30 -5.94 -3.03
C LEU A 82 3.33 -6.75 -4.34
N GLY A 83 3.50 -6.08 -5.49
CA GLY A 83 3.37 -6.69 -6.81
C GLY A 83 1.94 -7.12 -7.13
N ASN A 84 0.96 -6.60 -6.38
CA ASN A 84 -0.42 -7.04 -6.45
C ASN A 84 -1.38 -5.85 -6.51
N PRO A 85 -2.54 -5.99 -7.16
CA PRO A 85 -3.58 -4.97 -7.14
C PRO A 85 -4.13 -4.74 -5.74
N VAL A 86 -4.38 -3.47 -5.43
CA VAL A 86 -5.00 -3.05 -4.17
C VAL A 86 -6.18 -2.13 -4.45
N GLY A 87 -7.19 -2.19 -3.58
CA GLY A 87 -8.39 -1.37 -3.68
C GLY A 87 -8.93 -0.95 -2.32
N LEU A 88 -9.67 0.16 -2.31
CA LEU A 88 -10.44 0.64 -1.18
C LEU A 88 -11.91 0.75 -1.58
N TYR A 89 -12.76 0.18 -0.78
CA TYR A 89 -14.19 0.08 -1.05
C TYR A 89 -15.01 0.56 0.13
N ASN A 90 -16.16 1.14 -0.15
CA ASN A 90 -17.19 1.41 0.85
C ASN A 90 -17.85 0.11 1.35
N ALA A 91 -18.67 0.24 2.39
CA ALA A 91 -19.47 -0.86 2.93
C ALA A 91 -20.47 -1.46 1.91
N ASP A 92 -20.90 -0.70 0.94
CA ASP A 92 -21.77 -1.13 -0.17
C ASP A 92 -21.03 -1.81 -1.33
N GLY A 93 -19.69 -1.85 -1.28
CA GLY A 93 -18.83 -2.43 -2.31
C GLY A 93 -18.41 -1.45 -3.40
N THR A 94 -18.82 -0.18 -3.33
CA THR A 94 -18.37 0.84 -4.28
C THR A 94 -16.87 1.12 -4.15
N CYS A 95 -16.15 1.08 -5.27
CA CYS A 95 -14.73 1.39 -5.30
C CYS A 95 -14.48 2.88 -5.11
N LEU A 96 -13.66 3.23 -4.12
CA LEU A 96 -13.21 4.61 -3.85
C LEU A 96 -11.86 4.89 -4.50
N PHE A 97 -10.93 3.97 -4.33
CA PHE A 97 -9.58 4.03 -4.88
C PHE A 97 -9.15 2.63 -5.32
N SER A 98 -8.45 2.55 -6.44
CA SER A 98 -7.88 1.29 -6.94
C SER A 98 -6.56 1.56 -7.65
N SER A 99 -5.60 0.66 -7.47
CA SER A 99 -4.35 0.67 -8.24
C SER A 99 -4.52 0.11 -9.66
N ASN A 100 -5.66 -0.56 -9.93
CA ASN A 100 -5.98 -1.08 -11.25
C ASN A 100 -7.18 -0.31 -11.81
N SER A 101 -7.14 0.01 -13.12
CA SER A 101 -8.22 0.70 -13.83
C SER A 101 -9.50 -0.15 -14.00
N GLU A 102 -9.39 -1.46 -13.86
CA GLU A 102 -10.54 -2.36 -13.84
C GLU A 102 -11.19 -2.34 -12.46
N THR A 103 -12.11 -1.41 -12.26
CA THR A 103 -12.96 -1.37 -11.07
C THR A 103 -13.89 -2.58 -11.08
N GLN A 104 -13.51 -3.58 -10.32
CA GLN A 104 -14.39 -4.73 -10.10
C GLN A 104 -15.24 -4.45 -8.87
N ASP A 105 -16.56 -4.71 -8.97
CA ASP A 105 -17.45 -4.68 -7.83
C ASP A 105 -16.91 -5.57 -6.71
N PHE A 106 -16.61 -4.97 -5.58
CA PHE A 106 -16.18 -5.71 -4.40
C PHE A 106 -17.40 -6.23 -3.65
N ARG A 107 -17.37 -7.51 -3.30
CA ARG A 107 -18.38 -8.13 -2.43
C ARG A 107 -17.72 -9.06 -1.45
N ILE A 108 -18.17 -8.98 -0.21
CA ILE A 108 -17.78 -9.93 0.81
C ILE A 108 -18.53 -11.24 0.57
N GLU A 109 -17.78 -12.31 0.34
CA GLU A 109 -18.32 -13.65 0.10
C GLU A 109 -18.82 -14.28 1.42
N LYS A 110 -19.74 -15.23 1.32
CA LYS A 110 -20.29 -15.92 2.51
C LYS A 110 -19.24 -16.81 3.23
N ASN A 111 -18.26 -17.31 2.50
CA ASN A 111 -17.19 -18.17 3.03
C ASN A 111 -15.91 -17.37 3.22
N ILE A 112 -15.89 -16.55 4.24
CA ILE A 112 -14.74 -15.78 4.68
C ILE A 112 -14.04 -16.52 5.81
N ALA A 113 -12.71 -16.63 5.73
CA ALA A 113 -11.86 -17.11 6.79
C ALA A 113 -11.11 -15.94 7.44
N GLU A 114 -10.87 -16.04 8.73
CA GLU A 114 -9.93 -15.13 9.39
C GLU A 114 -8.49 -15.58 9.07
N TYR A 115 -7.66 -14.64 8.68
CA TYR A 115 -6.24 -14.85 8.43
C TYR A 115 -5.41 -14.00 9.38
N LYS A 116 -4.50 -14.66 10.08
CA LYS A 116 -3.49 -14.01 10.91
C LYS A 116 -2.14 -14.47 10.40
N SER A 117 -1.32 -13.54 9.94
CA SER A 117 0.05 -13.88 9.55
C SER A 117 0.81 -14.42 10.79
N GLY A 118 1.72 -15.36 10.58
CA GLY A 118 2.52 -15.97 11.67
C GLY A 118 3.48 -15.01 12.37
N ILE A 119 3.52 -13.75 11.94
CA ILE A 119 4.34 -12.66 12.49
C ILE A 119 3.57 -11.98 13.62
N ILE A 120 4.26 -11.21 14.45
CA ILE A 120 3.70 -10.31 15.45
C ILE A 120 2.99 -9.15 14.73
N THR A 121 1.93 -9.45 14.03
CA THR A 121 1.08 -8.44 13.41
C THR A 121 -0.09 -8.15 14.31
N ARG A 122 -0.42 -6.87 14.45
CA ARG A 122 -1.59 -6.43 15.24
C ARG A 122 -2.90 -6.68 14.51
N TYR A 123 -2.84 -6.90 13.20
CA TYR A 123 -4.01 -6.95 12.35
C TYR A 123 -4.40 -8.38 11.99
N GLN A 124 -5.69 -8.61 12.09
CA GLN A 124 -6.35 -9.77 11.50
C GLN A 124 -6.94 -9.33 10.16
N TYR A 125 -6.85 -10.19 9.19
CA TYR A 125 -7.40 -10.01 7.87
C TYR A 125 -8.55 -10.98 7.65
N LEU A 126 -9.52 -10.60 6.87
CA LEU A 126 -10.46 -11.53 6.29
C LEU A 126 -9.87 -12.04 4.98
N CYS A 127 -9.98 -13.32 4.75
CA CYS A 127 -9.44 -13.98 3.57
C CYS A 127 -10.57 -14.65 2.82
N GLN A 128 -10.73 -14.33 1.56
CA GLN A 128 -11.71 -14.97 0.68
C GLN A 128 -11.10 -15.38 -0.64
N LYS A 129 -11.63 -16.47 -1.20
CA LYS A 129 -11.36 -16.85 -2.59
C LYS A 129 -12.49 -16.32 -3.45
N ARG A 130 -12.18 -15.47 -4.41
CA ARG A 130 -13.19 -14.88 -5.29
C ARG A 130 -13.75 -15.94 -6.25
N LYS A 131 -15.06 -15.93 -6.43
CA LYS A 131 -15.72 -16.81 -7.39
C LYS A 131 -15.20 -16.52 -8.80
N ASN A 132 -14.98 -17.58 -9.57
CA ASN A 132 -14.47 -17.53 -10.93
C ASN A 132 -13.03 -17.04 -11.09
N THR A 133 -12.28 -16.89 -10.00
CA THR A 133 -10.85 -16.56 -10.04
C THR A 133 -10.06 -17.54 -9.21
N ASN A 134 -8.75 -17.65 -9.48
CA ASN A 134 -7.85 -18.51 -8.71
C ASN A 134 -7.07 -17.77 -7.63
N TYR A 135 -7.30 -16.48 -7.46
CA TYR A 135 -6.56 -15.69 -6.48
C TYR A 135 -7.34 -15.51 -5.16
N ILE A 136 -6.56 -15.18 -4.14
CA ILE A 136 -7.03 -14.91 -2.79
C ILE A 136 -7.11 -13.39 -2.59
N GLU A 137 -8.12 -12.92 -1.91
CA GLU A 137 -8.26 -11.54 -1.47
C GLU A 137 -8.05 -11.47 0.05
N TYR A 138 -7.13 -10.61 0.48
CA TYR A 138 -6.92 -10.25 1.86
C TYR A 138 -7.60 -8.91 2.12
N ILE A 139 -8.53 -8.92 3.05
CA ILE A 139 -9.43 -7.80 3.32
C ILE A 139 -9.18 -7.28 4.72
N LYS A 140 -8.93 -5.97 4.83
CA LYS A 140 -8.86 -5.28 6.11
C LYS A 140 -9.99 -4.29 6.23
N LYS A 141 -10.84 -4.48 7.23
CA LYS A 141 -11.85 -3.50 7.61
C LYS A 141 -11.17 -2.30 8.27
N LEU A 142 -11.43 -1.11 7.74
CA LEU A 142 -10.99 0.18 8.26
C LEU A 142 -12.20 0.93 8.80
N ASN A 143 -12.09 1.44 10.03
CA ASN A 143 -13.08 2.30 10.61
C ASN A 143 -12.54 3.74 10.57
N ILE A 144 -13.17 4.57 9.74
CA ILE A 144 -12.86 5.99 9.62
C ILE A 144 -14.01 6.74 10.30
N PHE A 145 -13.79 7.21 11.53
CA PHE A 145 -14.85 7.67 12.42
C PHE A 145 -15.89 6.58 12.77
N GLU A 146 -16.76 6.85 13.74
CA GLU A 146 -17.67 5.85 14.33
C GLU A 146 -18.71 5.24 13.38
N ARG A 147 -18.88 5.80 12.16
CA ARG A 147 -19.97 5.41 11.23
C ARG A 147 -19.52 5.10 9.81
N GLN A 148 -18.25 5.23 9.48
CA GLN A 148 -17.78 5.03 8.12
C GLN A 148 -16.86 3.81 8.04
N GLU A 149 -17.44 2.70 7.59
CA GLU A 149 -16.72 1.46 7.35
C GLU A 149 -16.19 1.43 5.91
N MET A 150 -14.93 1.09 5.77
CA MET A 150 -14.28 0.87 4.48
C MET A 150 -13.53 -0.46 4.49
N TYR A 151 -13.33 -1.01 3.32
CA TYR A 151 -12.59 -2.25 3.14
C TYR A 151 -11.37 -2.01 2.25
N PHE A 152 -10.19 -2.18 2.84
CA PHE A 152 -8.94 -2.23 2.10
C PHE A 152 -8.70 -3.67 1.67
N VAL A 153 -8.50 -3.88 0.38
CA VAL A 153 -8.40 -5.20 -0.25
C VAL A 153 -7.09 -5.32 -1.00
N VAL A 154 -6.37 -6.41 -0.77
CA VAL A 154 -5.21 -6.82 -1.57
C VAL A 154 -5.59 -8.09 -2.30
N SER A 155 -5.49 -8.10 -3.63
CA SER A 155 -5.81 -9.25 -4.45
C SER A 155 -4.51 -9.95 -4.89
N GLU A 156 -4.27 -11.16 -4.40
CA GLU A 156 -3.07 -11.97 -4.69
C GLU A 156 -3.13 -12.55 -6.10
N GLN A 157 -2.98 -11.68 -7.11
CA GLN A 157 -3.12 -12.05 -8.53
C GLN A 157 -1.79 -12.41 -9.18
N ASN A 158 -0.74 -11.70 -8.83
CA ASN A 158 0.55 -11.78 -9.50
C ASN A 158 1.59 -12.50 -8.66
N GLU A 159 1.73 -12.09 -7.40
CA GLU A 159 2.74 -12.61 -6.48
C GLU A 159 2.10 -13.06 -5.16
N PRO A 160 2.52 -14.21 -4.62
CA PRO A 160 2.04 -14.66 -3.31
C PRO A 160 2.53 -13.73 -2.20
N LEU A 161 1.64 -13.31 -1.31
CA LEU A 161 2.00 -12.50 -0.15
C LEU A 161 2.82 -13.31 0.84
N ARG A 162 3.97 -12.75 1.23
CA ARG A 162 4.92 -13.34 2.17
C ARG A 162 4.93 -12.57 3.49
N GLU A 163 5.67 -13.07 4.45
CA GLU A 163 5.79 -12.46 5.77
C GLU A 163 6.14 -10.96 5.74
N LEU A 164 7.12 -10.56 4.94
CA LEU A 164 7.53 -9.15 4.84
C LEU A 164 6.41 -8.27 4.27
N ASP A 165 5.53 -8.80 3.43
CA ASP A 165 4.40 -8.05 2.87
C ASP A 165 3.39 -7.70 3.95
N PHE A 166 3.12 -8.60 4.90
CA PHE A 166 2.25 -8.33 6.03
C PHE A 166 2.83 -7.29 7.00
N ILE A 167 4.16 -7.23 7.14
CA ILE A 167 4.84 -6.15 7.88
C ILE A 167 4.65 -4.81 7.17
N ALA A 168 4.80 -4.78 5.85
CA ALA A 168 4.54 -3.58 5.07
C ALA A 168 3.07 -3.15 5.18
N LEU A 169 2.14 -4.10 5.10
CA LEU A 169 0.70 -3.85 5.21
C LEU A 169 0.31 -3.17 6.53
N GLU A 170 0.97 -3.46 7.65
CA GLU A 170 0.71 -2.76 8.91
C GLU A 170 1.04 -1.26 8.82
N ASN A 171 2.21 -0.92 8.30
CA ASN A 171 2.59 0.48 8.07
C ASN A 171 1.63 1.17 7.11
N ILE A 172 1.29 0.49 6.04
CA ILE A 172 0.38 0.95 4.99
C ILE A 172 -0.99 1.28 5.57
N ILE A 173 -1.58 0.37 6.35
CA ILE A 173 -2.91 0.53 6.93
C ILE A 173 -2.95 1.74 7.85
N ILE A 174 -1.93 1.92 8.69
CA ILE A 174 -1.84 3.07 9.59
C ILE A 174 -1.78 4.37 8.77
N THR A 175 -0.88 4.42 7.79
CA THR A 175 -0.68 5.59 6.94
C THR A 175 -1.93 5.93 6.13
N LEU A 176 -2.58 4.91 5.57
CA LEU A 176 -3.81 5.05 4.82
C LEU A 176 -4.96 5.58 5.69
N GLN A 177 -5.11 5.07 6.91
CA GLN A 177 -6.11 5.60 7.85
C GLN A 177 -5.90 7.08 8.15
N PHE A 178 -4.65 7.53 8.38
CA PHE A 178 -4.34 8.95 8.57
C PHE A 178 -4.70 9.79 7.35
N SER A 179 -4.33 9.34 6.15
CA SER A 179 -4.65 10.04 4.90
C SER A 179 -6.16 10.13 4.65
N LEU A 180 -6.90 9.05 4.93
CA LEU A 180 -8.35 9.01 4.80
C LEU A 180 -9.05 9.93 5.80
N ILE A 181 -8.61 9.94 7.06
CA ILE A 181 -9.14 10.85 8.08
C ILE A 181 -8.93 12.30 7.64
N ARG A 182 -7.73 12.64 7.17
CA ARG A 182 -7.42 13.98 6.66
C ARG A 182 -8.32 14.35 5.48
N HIS A 183 -8.49 13.46 4.53
CA HIS A 183 -9.33 13.66 3.36
C HIS A 183 -10.80 13.94 3.73
N VAL A 184 -11.38 13.13 4.61
CA VAL A 184 -12.76 13.32 5.08
C VAL A 184 -12.91 14.63 5.87
N LEU A 185 -11.91 15.04 6.64
CA LEU A 185 -11.94 16.32 7.34
C LEU A 185 -11.89 17.51 6.37
N GLU A 186 -11.02 17.45 5.36
CA GLU A 186 -10.93 18.48 4.31
C GLU A 186 -12.26 18.62 3.55
N GLU A 187 -12.84 17.51 3.07
CA GLU A 187 -14.16 17.53 2.42
C GLU A 187 -15.27 18.12 3.31
N ASN A 188 -15.27 17.78 4.60
CA ASN A 188 -16.27 18.30 5.52
C ASN A 188 -16.12 19.81 5.76
N LEU A 189 -14.89 20.31 5.79
CA LEU A 189 -14.62 21.74 5.90
C LEU A 189 -15.07 22.49 4.65
N GLU A 190 -14.79 21.98 3.47
CA GLU A 190 -15.24 22.55 2.20
C GLU A 190 -16.79 22.61 2.13
N LYS A 191 -17.45 21.52 2.47
CA LYS A 191 -18.93 21.45 2.49
C LYS A 191 -19.54 22.42 3.50
N ARG A 192 -18.89 22.70 4.63
CA ARG A 192 -19.34 23.73 5.60
C ARG A 192 -19.14 25.12 5.03
N HIS A 193 -17.98 25.37 4.46
CA HIS A 193 -17.67 26.67 3.87
C HIS A 193 -18.63 27.05 2.74
N LEU A 194 -18.94 26.11 1.86
CA LEU A 194 -19.92 26.32 0.78
C LEU A 194 -21.32 26.65 1.34
N ARG A 195 -21.80 25.93 2.35
CA ARG A 195 -23.07 26.22 3.01
C ARG A 195 -23.10 27.61 3.64
N ASP A 196 -22.03 28.01 4.30
CA ASP A 196 -21.93 29.35 4.94
C ASP A 196 -21.96 30.47 3.90
N LEU A 197 -21.44 30.24 2.69
CA LEU A 197 -21.52 31.18 1.56
C LEU A 197 -22.95 31.25 1.01
N GLU A 198 -23.65 30.14 0.87
CA GLU A 198 -25.05 30.08 0.41
C GLU A 198 -26.01 30.81 1.38
N TYR A 199 -25.75 30.76 2.68
CA TYR A 199 -26.57 31.49 3.69
C TYR A 199 -26.30 32.99 3.71
N ARG A 200 -25.24 33.49 3.07
CA ARG A 200 -24.89 34.94 3.02
C ARG A 200 -25.34 35.64 1.73
N MET A 201 -25.80 34.90 0.75
CA MET A 201 -26.43 35.43 -0.48
C MET A 201 -27.94 35.49 -0.36
#